data_0ff7cf90e700a7d537fd66151933bbbf
#
_entry.id   0ff7cf90e700a7d537fd66151933bbbf
#
_cell.length_a   1.000
_cell.length_b   1.000
_cell.length_c   1.000
_cell.angle_alpha   90.00
_cell.angle_beta   90.00
_cell.angle_gamma   90.00
#
_symmetry.space_group_name_H-M   'P 1'
#
loop_
_entity.id
_entity.type
_entity.pdbx_description
1 polymer ?
#
loop_
_entity_poly.entity_id
_entity_poly.type
_entity_poly.pdbx_seq_one_letter_code
_entity_poly.pdbx_strand_id
1 'polypeptide(L)'
;MKTHHLIRVVASLAMLATSGLAYAEEYKASTDEKAIKMTNVASLEARVQAKMEKGAFGYIRGGAEDENNLRSNTESFDKKYIMPRVLQGIELKEIDLSTQLLGIPLKTPIIQAPMAAQGLAHASGELATAKGMAQVGSIFSLSTYGNKTIEEVANVSGKNPFFFQLYMSKNNQFNEFILAQAVKHGAKAIILTVDSPVGGYREEDIKNNFQFPLGFANLEMFARKNDDGSKTGKGAGISEIYAQAKQAFTPEDIAYVHRISGLPVIVKGIQSPEDAEIAIQAGAAGIWVSNHGGRQLDSGPSSFDMLPAIAKVVNKRVPVIFDSGVRRGSHIFKALASGADIVAVGRPVLYGLNLGGAQGVASVIEQLNKELTINMMLGGAGGSGFNIVKIRYGNNLS
;
A
#
# COMPACT_ATOMS: atom_id res chain seq x y z
N MET A 1 -74.64 61.46 3.84
CA MET A 1 -73.20 61.54 4.11
C MET A 1 -72.69 60.06 4.27
N LYS A 2 -71.96 59.57 3.30
CA LYS A 2 -71.56 58.17 3.19
C LYS A 2 -70.04 58.05 3.52
N THR A 3 -69.72 57.29 4.54
CA THR A 3 -68.36 56.97 4.96
C THR A 3 -67.93 55.68 4.28
N HIS A 4 -66.91 55.77 3.45
CA HIS A 4 -66.27 54.57 2.83
C HIS A 4 -65.18 54.00 3.76
N HIS A 5 -65.35 52.75 4.12
CA HIS A 5 -64.30 51.93 4.80
C HIS A 5 -63.40 51.32 3.72
N LEU A 6 -62.11 51.63 3.81
CA LEU A 6 -61.06 51.01 3.02
C LEU A 6 -60.56 49.78 3.76
N ILE A 7 -60.84 48.61 3.19
CA ILE A 7 -60.27 47.38 3.69
C ILE A 7 -58.88 47.19 3.04
N ARG A 8 -57.82 47.25 3.84
CA ARG A 8 -56.49 46.85 3.42
C ARG A 8 -56.32 45.34 3.59
N VAL A 9 -56.20 44.63 2.45
CA VAL A 9 -55.81 43.23 2.43
C VAL A 9 -54.27 43.20 2.49
N VAL A 10 -53.72 42.68 3.58
CA VAL A 10 -52.31 42.39 3.70
C VAL A 10 -52.11 40.96 3.20
N ALA A 11 -51.53 40.83 2.02
CA ALA A 11 -51.09 39.53 1.51
C ALA A 11 -49.76 39.18 2.13
N SER A 12 -49.75 38.26 3.09
CA SER A 12 -48.51 37.65 3.62
C SER A 12 -48.00 36.63 2.62
N LEU A 13 -46.92 36.98 1.92
CA LEU A 13 -46.12 36.02 1.16
C LEU A 13 -45.35 35.17 2.15
N ALA A 14 -45.78 33.94 2.39
CA ALA A 14 -44.99 32.92 3.02
C ALA A 14 -43.92 32.43 2.03
N MET A 15 -42.65 32.87 2.18
CA MET A 15 -41.53 32.23 1.51
C MET A 15 -41.32 30.86 2.18
N LEU A 16 -41.76 29.83 1.48
CA LEU A 16 -41.31 28.48 1.74
C LEU A 16 -39.81 28.40 1.35
N ALA A 17 -38.94 28.52 2.34
CA ALA A 17 -37.57 28.14 2.21
C ALA A 17 -37.54 26.62 2.05
N THR A 18 -37.51 26.13 0.84
CA THR A 18 -37.10 24.75 0.55
C THR A 18 -35.64 24.68 0.87
N SER A 19 -35.32 24.26 2.09
CA SER A 19 -34.00 23.76 2.42
C SER A 19 -33.80 22.46 1.60
N GLY A 20 -33.28 22.62 0.39
CA GLY A 20 -32.77 21.53 -0.37
C GLY A 20 -31.63 20.93 0.45
N LEU A 21 -31.89 19.80 1.08
CA LEU A 21 -30.83 18.90 1.53
C LEU A 21 -30.06 18.54 0.25
N ALA A 22 -28.93 19.23 0.04
CA ALA A 22 -27.97 18.81 -0.95
C ALA A 22 -27.48 17.43 -0.48
N TYR A 23 -28.03 16.37 -1.05
CA TYR A 23 -27.44 15.04 -0.91
C TYR A 23 -26.02 15.17 -1.43
N ALA A 24 -25.04 14.98 -0.54
CA ALA A 24 -23.64 14.87 -0.95
C ALA A 24 -23.58 13.81 -2.05
N GLU A 25 -23.09 14.20 -3.22
CA GLU A 25 -22.99 13.29 -4.37
C GLU A 25 -22.16 12.07 -3.96
N GLU A 26 -22.69 10.87 -4.20
CA GLU A 26 -22.01 9.63 -3.86
C GLU A 26 -20.72 9.52 -4.68
N TYR A 27 -19.61 9.15 -4.02
CA TYR A 27 -18.32 8.97 -4.69
C TYR A 27 -18.41 7.88 -5.76
N LYS A 28 -18.04 8.23 -6.99
CA LYS A 28 -18.06 7.33 -8.15
C LYS A 28 -16.65 6.86 -8.50
N ALA A 29 -16.32 5.64 -8.08
CA ALA A 29 -15.10 4.97 -8.49
C ALA A 29 -15.23 4.30 -9.86
N SER A 30 -14.10 3.97 -10.47
CA SER A 30 -14.06 3.17 -11.70
C SER A 30 -14.72 1.80 -11.50
N THR A 31 -15.33 1.29 -12.56
CA THR A 31 -15.88 -0.08 -12.65
C THR A 31 -15.24 -0.88 -13.79
N ASP A 32 -14.18 -0.37 -14.39
CA ASP A 32 -13.49 -1.01 -15.50
C ASP A 32 -12.90 -2.37 -15.08
N GLU A 33 -13.09 -3.39 -15.91
CA GLU A 33 -12.54 -4.73 -15.69
C GLU A 33 -11.96 -5.24 -17.01
N LYS A 34 -10.67 -5.00 -17.22
CA LYS A 34 -9.95 -5.36 -18.46
C LYS A 34 -8.44 -5.38 -18.26
N ALA A 35 -7.76 -6.21 -19.03
CA ALA A 35 -6.32 -6.13 -19.17
C ALA A 35 -5.89 -4.77 -19.73
N ILE A 36 -4.76 -4.26 -19.25
CA ILE A 36 -4.25 -2.94 -19.63
C ILE A 36 -3.03 -3.09 -20.52
N LYS A 37 -3.07 -2.46 -21.68
CA LYS A 37 -1.90 -2.30 -22.54
C LYS A 37 -1.07 -1.12 -22.04
N MET A 38 0.24 -1.34 -21.86
CA MET A 38 1.18 -0.31 -21.42
C MET A 38 2.60 -0.63 -21.93
N THR A 39 3.43 0.38 -22.06
CA THR A 39 4.86 0.21 -22.29
C THR A 39 5.64 0.12 -20.98
N ASN A 40 5.16 0.78 -19.95
CA ASN A 40 5.68 0.73 -18.59
C ASN A 40 4.62 1.16 -17.57
N VAL A 41 4.82 0.82 -16.30
CA VAL A 41 3.81 1.12 -15.26
C VAL A 41 3.76 2.60 -14.89
N ALA A 42 4.85 3.35 -15.01
CA ALA A 42 4.87 4.77 -14.70
C ALA A 42 3.94 5.59 -15.61
N SER A 43 3.76 5.16 -16.86
CA SER A 43 2.85 5.82 -17.82
C SER A 43 1.37 5.75 -17.42
N LEU A 44 1.01 4.88 -16.50
CA LEU A 44 -0.37 4.74 -16.03
C LEU A 44 -0.82 5.93 -15.17
N GLU A 45 0.11 6.60 -14.48
CA GLU A 45 -0.22 7.71 -13.58
C GLU A 45 -0.99 8.83 -14.28
N ALA A 46 -0.52 9.29 -15.45
CA ALA A 46 -1.20 10.33 -16.21
C ALA A 46 -2.60 9.89 -16.70
N ARG A 47 -2.75 8.62 -17.08
CA ARG A 47 -4.03 8.05 -17.49
C ARG A 47 -5.04 8.04 -16.34
N VAL A 48 -4.59 7.69 -15.13
CA VAL A 48 -5.41 7.68 -13.93
C VAL A 48 -5.78 9.10 -13.51
N GLN A 49 -4.81 10.02 -13.55
CA GLN A 49 -5.05 11.43 -13.24
C GLN A 49 -6.17 12.05 -14.10
N ALA A 50 -6.24 11.66 -15.37
CA ALA A 50 -7.28 12.13 -16.29
C ALA A 50 -8.68 11.58 -15.96
N LYS A 51 -8.79 10.53 -15.16
CA LYS A 51 -10.04 9.81 -14.87
C LYS A 51 -10.54 9.96 -13.44
N MET A 52 -9.63 10.01 -12.46
CA MET A 52 -9.99 10.07 -11.05
C MET A 52 -10.40 11.48 -10.62
N GLU A 53 -11.25 11.52 -9.60
CA GLU A 53 -11.54 12.75 -8.88
C GLU A 53 -10.22 13.30 -8.29
N LYS A 54 -10.06 14.64 -8.33
CA LYS A 54 -8.80 15.32 -8.03
C LYS A 54 -8.27 15.01 -6.62
N GLY A 55 -9.13 15.06 -5.62
CA GLY A 55 -8.74 14.82 -4.23
C GLY A 55 -8.31 13.37 -3.99
N ALA A 56 -9.06 12.43 -4.57
CA ALA A 56 -8.75 11.00 -4.49
C ALA A 56 -7.42 10.67 -5.18
N PHE A 57 -7.18 11.21 -6.36
CA PHE A 57 -5.90 11.06 -7.05
C PHE A 57 -4.75 11.68 -6.24
N GLY A 58 -4.94 12.90 -5.73
CA GLY A 58 -3.95 13.58 -4.90
C GLY A 58 -3.58 12.78 -3.65
N TYR A 59 -4.56 12.15 -3.00
CA TYR A 59 -4.33 11.26 -1.86
C TYR A 59 -3.46 10.05 -2.23
N ILE A 60 -3.73 9.40 -3.35
CA ILE A 60 -2.96 8.21 -3.79
C ILE A 60 -1.56 8.62 -4.23
N ARG A 61 -1.45 9.64 -5.07
CA ARG A 61 -0.19 10.03 -5.72
C ARG A 61 0.74 10.78 -4.77
N GLY A 62 0.19 11.62 -3.90
CA GLY A 62 0.95 12.60 -3.13
C GLY A 62 1.98 12.01 -2.16
N GLY A 63 3.02 12.80 -1.89
CA GLY A 63 4.00 12.57 -0.85
C GLY A 63 3.90 13.61 0.26
N ALA A 64 4.86 13.61 1.19
CA ALA A 64 4.93 14.58 2.28
C ALA A 64 5.76 15.81 1.88
N GLU A 65 5.40 16.96 2.45
CA GLU A 65 6.11 18.25 2.33
C GLU A 65 6.46 18.58 0.88
N ASP A 66 7.76 18.76 0.58
CA ASP A 66 8.26 19.11 -0.77
C ASP A 66 8.38 17.91 -1.72
N GLU A 67 7.97 16.71 -1.27
CA GLU A 67 8.07 15.47 -2.02
C GLU A 67 9.51 15.08 -2.44
N ASN A 68 10.51 15.49 -1.67
CA ASN A 68 11.90 15.09 -1.90
C ASN A 68 12.08 13.59 -1.74
N ASN A 69 11.53 13.02 -0.68
CA ASN A 69 11.59 11.59 -0.40
C ASN A 69 10.84 10.78 -1.47
N LEU A 70 9.67 11.27 -1.91
CA LEU A 70 8.90 10.68 -3.00
C LEU A 70 9.74 10.57 -4.29
N ARG A 71 10.42 11.64 -4.69
CA ARG A 71 11.28 11.65 -5.88
C ARG A 71 12.52 10.78 -5.71
N SER A 72 13.24 10.95 -4.59
CA SER A 72 14.48 10.21 -4.34
C SER A 72 14.27 8.70 -4.26
N ASN A 73 13.11 8.24 -3.87
CA ASN A 73 12.78 6.82 -3.86
C ASN A 73 13.00 6.15 -5.22
N THR A 74 12.57 6.79 -6.30
CA THR A 74 12.76 6.26 -7.66
C THR A 74 14.12 6.63 -8.23
N GLU A 75 14.58 7.86 -8.04
CA GLU A 75 15.86 8.34 -8.56
C GLU A 75 17.07 7.59 -7.98
N SER A 76 16.97 7.11 -6.75
CA SER A 76 18.06 6.37 -6.09
C SER A 76 18.46 5.09 -6.82
N PHE A 77 17.56 4.46 -7.56
CA PHE A 77 17.89 3.28 -8.35
C PHE A 77 18.92 3.58 -9.44
N ASP A 78 18.96 4.80 -9.98
CA ASP A 78 19.87 5.19 -11.05
C ASP A 78 21.32 5.36 -10.57
N LYS A 79 21.54 5.40 -9.26
CA LYS A 79 22.88 5.50 -8.65
C LYS A 79 23.64 4.16 -8.65
N LYS A 80 23.00 3.06 -8.98
CA LYS A 80 23.59 1.72 -9.02
C LYS A 80 23.37 1.08 -10.38
N TYR A 81 24.37 0.34 -10.84
CA TYR A 81 24.32 -0.34 -12.13
C TYR A 81 24.27 -1.86 -11.96
N ILE A 82 23.52 -2.50 -12.83
CA ILE A 82 23.57 -3.96 -13.02
C ILE A 82 24.84 -4.23 -13.83
N MET A 83 25.76 -5.05 -13.29
CA MET A 83 26.96 -5.47 -14.01
C MET A 83 26.64 -6.69 -14.89
N PRO A 84 26.48 -6.52 -16.21
CA PRO A 84 26.06 -7.62 -17.07
C PRO A 84 27.13 -8.70 -17.20
N ARG A 85 26.69 -9.96 -17.22
CA ARG A 85 27.52 -11.12 -17.46
C ARG A 85 26.97 -11.92 -18.64
N VAL A 86 27.58 -11.70 -19.82
CA VAL A 86 27.02 -12.19 -21.10
C VAL A 86 27.46 -13.60 -21.48
N LEU A 87 28.53 -14.15 -20.89
CA LEU A 87 29.05 -15.49 -21.19
C LEU A 87 28.62 -16.52 -20.15
N GLN A 88 27.33 -16.57 -19.82
CA GLN A 88 26.79 -17.46 -18.78
C GLN A 88 26.07 -18.69 -19.36
N GLY A 89 25.85 -18.75 -20.68
CA GLY A 89 25.17 -19.86 -21.31
C GLY A 89 23.74 -20.09 -20.90
N ILE A 90 23.04 -19.01 -20.50
CA ILE A 90 21.66 -19.05 -19.99
C ILE A 90 20.68 -18.84 -21.14
N GLU A 91 19.64 -19.66 -21.21
CA GLU A 91 18.50 -19.47 -22.11
C GLU A 91 17.33 -18.80 -21.41
N LEU A 92 16.50 -18.07 -22.16
CA LEU A 92 15.35 -17.34 -21.61
C LEU A 92 14.39 -18.27 -20.83
N LYS A 93 14.21 -19.51 -21.27
CA LYS A 93 13.36 -20.51 -20.61
C LYS A 93 13.84 -20.94 -19.21
N GLU A 94 15.11 -20.65 -18.88
CA GLU A 94 15.73 -20.97 -17.60
C GLU A 94 15.55 -19.86 -16.57
N ILE A 95 15.00 -18.72 -16.99
CA ILE A 95 14.69 -17.64 -16.05
C ILE A 95 13.44 -18.01 -15.26
N ASP A 96 13.62 -18.18 -13.97
CA ASP A 96 12.57 -18.56 -13.02
C ASP A 96 12.38 -17.45 -11.98
N LEU A 97 11.18 -16.86 -11.95
CA LEU A 97 10.81 -15.81 -10.98
C LEU A 97 10.22 -16.37 -9.70
N SER A 98 9.99 -17.67 -9.61
CA SER A 98 9.36 -18.29 -8.45
C SER A 98 10.24 -18.16 -7.20
N THR A 99 9.59 -17.99 -6.05
CA THR A 99 10.23 -17.89 -4.76
C THR A 99 9.23 -18.30 -3.66
N GLN A 100 9.54 -17.96 -2.42
CA GLN A 100 8.63 -18.17 -1.29
C GLN A 100 8.76 -17.02 -0.30
N LEU A 101 7.73 -16.81 0.51
CA LEU A 101 7.73 -15.91 1.65
C LEU A 101 7.06 -16.60 2.84
N LEU A 102 7.76 -16.73 3.94
CA LEU A 102 7.28 -17.45 5.15
C LEU A 102 6.72 -18.84 4.85
N GLY A 103 7.36 -19.58 3.94
CA GLY A 103 6.92 -20.90 3.50
C GLY A 103 5.79 -20.90 2.47
N ILE A 104 5.27 -19.75 2.09
CA ILE A 104 4.22 -19.61 1.07
C ILE A 104 4.88 -19.54 -0.30
N PRO A 105 4.60 -20.49 -1.22
CA PRO A 105 5.16 -20.45 -2.57
C PRO A 105 4.56 -19.30 -3.38
N LEU A 106 5.42 -18.59 -4.11
CA LEU A 106 5.05 -17.47 -4.98
C LEU A 106 5.58 -17.71 -6.40
N LYS A 107 4.81 -17.31 -7.40
CA LYS A 107 5.25 -17.37 -8.81
C LYS A 107 6.12 -16.18 -9.20
N THR A 108 6.22 -15.18 -8.36
CA THR A 108 6.96 -13.94 -8.59
C THR A 108 7.49 -13.39 -7.27
N PRO A 109 8.65 -12.70 -7.26
CA PRO A 109 9.14 -12.02 -6.06
C PRO A 109 8.42 -10.71 -5.75
N ILE A 110 7.36 -10.39 -6.51
CA ILE A 110 6.61 -9.15 -6.40
C ILE A 110 5.32 -9.40 -5.64
N ILE A 111 5.10 -8.66 -4.55
CA ILE A 111 3.84 -8.65 -3.81
C ILE A 111 3.21 -7.24 -3.86
N GLN A 112 1.95 -7.14 -3.50
CA GLN A 112 1.30 -5.84 -3.34
C GLN A 112 1.64 -5.26 -1.97
N ALA A 113 2.03 -3.98 -1.91
CA ALA A 113 2.16 -3.24 -0.66
C ALA A 113 0.76 -2.96 -0.09
N PRO A 114 0.55 -3.06 1.24
CA PRO A 114 -0.73 -2.73 1.84
C PRO A 114 -1.05 -1.25 1.64
N MET A 115 -2.25 -0.97 1.14
CA MET A 115 -2.70 0.39 0.82
C MET A 115 -4.13 0.58 1.29
N ALA A 116 -4.37 1.72 1.93
CA ALA A 116 -5.69 2.12 2.41
C ALA A 116 -6.64 2.52 1.27
N ALA A 117 -7.93 2.49 1.54
CA ALA A 117 -8.96 3.18 0.77
C ALA A 117 -8.96 2.84 -0.73
N GLN A 118 -8.83 1.57 -1.09
CA GLN A 118 -8.76 1.17 -2.50
C GLN A 118 -10.09 1.35 -3.25
N GLY A 119 -11.19 1.57 -2.53
CA GLY A 119 -12.46 2.02 -3.09
C GLY A 119 -12.37 3.38 -3.80
N LEU A 120 -11.34 4.18 -3.55
CA LEU A 120 -11.05 5.39 -4.32
C LEU A 120 -10.68 5.08 -5.76
N ALA A 121 -9.93 4.02 -5.98
CA ALA A 121 -9.47 3.62 -7.31
C ALA A 121 -10.51 2.82 -8.09
N HIS A 122 -11.29 1.96 -7.42
CA HIS A 122 -12.24 1.07 -8.08
C HIS A 122 -13.38 0.67 -7.14
N ALA A 123 -14.58 0.50 -7.66
CA ALA A 123 -15.75 0.13 -6.87
C ALA A 123 -15.58 -1.20 -6.11
N SER A 124 -14.89 -2.17 -6.70
CA SER A 124 -14.56 -3.43 -6.03
C SER A 124 -13.38 -3.33 -5.06
N GLY A 125 -12.61 -2.25 -5.11
CA GLY A 125 -11.54 -1.94 -4.16
C GLY A 125 -10.59 -3.11 -3.91
N GLU A 126 -10.38 -3.42 -2.65
CA GLU A 126 -9.46 -4.48 -2.19
C GLU A 126 -9.83 -5.87 -2.71
N LEU A 127 -11.12 -6.12 -3.02
CA LEU A 127 -11.54 -7.41 -3.57
C LEU A 127 -10.95 -7.65 -4.97
N ALA A 128 -10.94 -6.62 -5.80
CA ALA A 128 -10.34 -6.70 -7.13
C ALA A 128 -8.82 -6.83 -7.05
N THR A 129 -8.17 -6.10 -6.15
CA THR A 129 -6.71 -6.23 -5.95
C THR A 129 -6.34 -7.63 -5.47
N ALA A 130 -7.09 -8.19 -4.52
CA ALA A 130 -6.88 -9.56 -4.04
C ALA A 130 -7.00 -10.59 -5.17
N LYS A 131 -8.02 -10.46 -6.02
CA LYS A 131 -8.19 -11.33 -7.20
C LYS A 131 -7.05 -11.20 -8.19
N GLY A 132 -6.62 -9.98 -8.50
CA GLY A 132 -5.52 -9.72 -9.42
C GLY A 132 -4.20 -10.29 -8.93
N MET A 133 -3.89 -10.15 -7.65
CA MET A 133 -2.68 -10.72 -7.04
C MET A 133 -2.73 -12.25 -7.01
N ALA A 134 -3.88 -12.84 -6.73
CA ALA A 134 -4.07 -14.30 -6.81
C ALA A 134 -3.84 -14.82 -8.23
N GLN A 135 -4.33 -14.10 -9.24
CA GLN A 135 -4.17 -14.46 -10.67
C GLN A 135 -2.70 -14.55 -11.06
N VAL A 136 -1.84 -13.69 -10.53
CA VAL A 136 -0.40 -13.72 -10.82
C VAL A 136 0.39 -14.62 -9.87
N GLY A 137 -0.28 -15.34 -8.98
CA GLY A 137 0.35 -16.26 -8.03
C GLY A 137 1.16 -15.57 -6.93
N SER A 138 0.65 -14.46 -6.42
CA SER A 138 1.30 -13.66 -5.40
C SER A 138 0.35 -13.32 -4.23
N ILE A 139 0.81 -12.51 -3.29
CA ILE A 139 0.13 -12.19 -2.03
C ILE A 139 -0.51 -10.81 -2.11
N PHE A 140 -1.76 -10.74 -1.67
CA PHE A 140 -2.47 -9.51 -1.32
C PHE A 140 -2.34 -9.22 0.17
N SER A 141 -2.18 -7.94 0.53
CA SER A 141 -2.17 -7.46 1.90
C SER A 141 -3.29 -6.44 2.13
N LEU A 142 -4.20 -6.75 3.05
CA LEU A 142 -5.31 -5.86 3.41
C LEU A 142 -4.88 -4.85 4.47
N SER A 143 -5.10 -3.57 4.20
CA SER A 143 -4.88 -2.49 5.17
C SER A 143 -5.97 -2.45 6.24
N THR A 144 -5.61 -2.04 7.45
CA THR A 144 -6.57 -1.64 8.51
C THR A 144 -7.60 -0.63 7.99
N TYR A 145 -7.18 0.27 7.11
CA TYR A 145 -8.02 1.32 6.51
C TYR A 145 -8.54 0.93 5.12
N GLY A 146 -8.77 -0.37 4.91
CA GLY A 146 -9.45 -0.86 3.71
C GLY A 146 -10.94 -0.56 3.71
N ASN A 147 -11.54 -0.46 2.53
CA ASN A 147 -12.98 -0.27 2.35
C ASN A 147 -13.77 -1.60 2.38
N LYS A 148 -13.07 -2.72 2.48
CA LYS A 148 -13.62 -4.06 2.56
C LYS A 148 -13.22 -4.75 3.86
N THR A 149 -14.09 -5.64 4.35
CA THR A 149 -13.81 -6.40 5.56
C THR A 149 -12.80 -7.52 5.31
N ILE A 150 -12.15 -7.97 6.38
CA ILE A 150 -11.27 -9.16 6.33
C ILE A 150 -12.04 -10.38 5.81
N GLU A 151 -13.29 -10.57 6.23
CA GLU A 151 -14.14 -11.66 5.77
C GLU A 151 -14.39 -11.61 4.26
N GLU A 152 -14.74 -10.44 3.71
CA GLU A 152 -14.95 -10.27 2.27
C GLU A 152 -13.66 -10.59 1.48
N VAL A 153 -12.50 -10.14 1.96
CA VAL A 153 -11.20 -10.46 1.35
C VAL A 153 -10.92 -11.97 1.42
N ALA A 154 -11.15 -12.60 2.56
CA ALA A 154 -10.96 -14.04 2.71
C ALA A 154 -11.84 -14.84 1.74
N ASN A 155 -13.09 -14.42 1.57
CA ASN A 155 -14.03 -15.07 0.66
C ASN A 155 -13.58 -15.01 -0.81
N VAL A 156 -13.09 -13.85 -1.29
CA VAL A 156 -12.61 -13.74 -2.68
C VAL A 156 -11.24 -14.38 -2.87
N SER A 157 -10.43 -14.44 -1.82
CA SER A 157 -9.10 -15.05 -1.86
C SER A 157 -9.18 -16.58 -1.94
N GLY A 158 -10.22 -17.20 -1.39
CA GLY A 158 -10.39 -18.65 -1.37
C GLY A 158 -9.18 -19.35 -0.76
N LYS A 159 -8.46 -20.14 -1.58
CA LYS A 159 -7.24 -20.83 -1.16
C LYS A 159 -5.97 -19.98 -1.28
N ASN A 160 -6.06 -18.80 -1.90
CA ASN A 160 -4.90 -17.92 -2.06
C ASN A 160 -4.59 -17.23 -0.73
N PRO A 161 -3.31 -17.20 -0.32
CA PRO A 161 -2.93 -16.57 0.93
C PRO A 161 -3.09 -15.04 0.86
N PHE A 162 -3.42 -14.44 1.99
CA PHE A 162 -3.40 -13.00 2.17
C PHE A 162 -2.79 -12.64 3.53
N PHE A 163 -2.28 -11.43 3.63
CA PHE A 163 -1.79 -10.83 4.88
C PHE A 163 -2.73 -9.71 5.33
N PHE A 164 -2.73 -9.46 6.62
CA PHE A 164 -3.42 -8.32 7.20
C PHE A 164 -2.40 -7.30 7.74
N GLN A 165 -2.53 -6.04 7.34
CA GLN A 165 -1.69 -4.95 7.84
C GLN A 165 -2.40 -4.22 8.97
N LEU A 166 -1.70 -4.08 10.10
CA LEU A 166 -2.17 -3.41 11.30
C LEU A 166 -1.54 -2.03 11.44
N TYR A 167 -2.40 -1.01 11.50
CA TYR A 167 -2.11 0.22 12.21
C TYR A 167 -2.59 0.06 13.64
N MET A 168 -1.65 -0.07 14.57
CA MET A 168 -1.99 -0.27 15.96
C MET A 168 -2.70 0.96 16.53
N SER A 169 -3.86 0.76 17.14
CA SER A 169 -4.66 1.81 17.75
C SER A 169 -4.23 2.07 19.19
N LYS A 170 -4.51 3.28 19.70
CA LYS A 170 -4.47 3.58 21.12
C LYS A 170 -5.45 2.71 21.92
N ASN A 171 -6.52 2.24 21.28
CA ASN A 171 -7.54 1.38 21.88
C ASN A 171 -7.16 -0.09 21.73
N ASN A 172 -6.71 -0.72 22.82
CA ASN A 172 -6.33 -2.13 22.81
C ASN A 172 -7.51 -3.06 22.49
N GLN A 173 -8.73 -2.70 22.82
CA GLN A 173 -9.91 -3.51 22.45
C GLN A 173 -10.08 -3.59 20.93
N PHE A 174 -9.78 -2.49 20.21
CA PHE A 174 -9.75 -2.51 18.76
C PHE A 174 -8.64 -3.43 18.23
N ASN A 175 -7.44 -3.32 18.78
CA ASN A 175 -6.30 -4.16 18.36
C ASN A 175 -6.62 -5.65 18.52
N GLU A 176 -7.16 -6.03 19.66
CA GLU A 176 -7.57 -7.42 19.92
C GLU A 176 -8.70 -7.87 18.99
N PHE A 177 -9.70 -7.01 18.77
CA PHE A 177 -10.80 -7.29 17.86
C PHE A 177 -10.31 -7.55 16.44
N ILE A 178 -9.50 -6.67 15.88
CA ILE A 178 -9.07 -6.76 14.49
C ILE A 178 -8.11 -7.93 14.27
N LEU A 179 -7.22 -8.21 15.23
CA LEU A 179 -6.33 -9.37 15.18
C LEU A 179 -7.13 -10.68 15.25
N ALA A 180 -8.16 -10.73 16.08
CA ALA A 180 -9.05 -11.89 16.14
C ALA A 180 -9.80 -12.11 14.82
N GLN A 181 -10.23 -11.05 14.14
CA GLN A 181 -10.82 -11.15 12.80
C GLN A 181 -9.81 -11.68 11.78
N ALA A 182 -8.57 -11.21 11.80
CA ALA A 182 -7.51 -11.68 10.91
C ALA A 182 -7.25 -13.19 11.10
N VAL A 183 -7.15 -13.66 12.32
CA VAL A 183 -6.97 -15.09 12.65
C VAL A 183 -8.18 -15.90 12.22
N LYS A 184 -9.38 -15.46 12.57
CA LYS A 184 -10.64 -16.16 12.26
C LYS A 184 -10.79 -16.40 10.75
N HIS A 185 -10.41 -15.44 9.92
CA HIS A 185 -10.57 -15.50 8.48
C HIS A 185 -9.32 -15.97 7.73
N GLY A 186 -8.29 -16.43 8.43
CA GLY A 186 -7.18 -17.16 7.86
C GLY A 186 -6.06 -16.32 7.27
N ALA A 187 -5.87 -15.07 7.70
CA ALA A 187 -4.68 -14.31 7.38
C ALA A 187 -3.42 -15.10 7.77
N LYS A 188 -2.39 -15.08 6.92
CA LYS A 188 -1.18 -15.88 7.12
C LYS A 188 -0.09 -15.16 7.90
N ALA A 189 -0.13 -13.85 7.95
CA ALA A 189 0.78 -13.01 8.71
C ALA A 189 0.13 -11.67 9.04
N ILE A 190 0.66 -11.01 10.06
CA ILE A 190 0.33 -9.62 10.39
C ILE A 190 1.50 -8.75 9.97
N ILE A 191 1.21 -7.69 9.21
CA ILE A 191 2.16 -6.64 8.88
C ILE A 191 1.94 -5.51 9.86
N LEU A 192 2.84 -5.34 10.83
CA LEU A 192 2.78 -4.22 11.78
C LEU A 192 3.53 -3.02 11.20
N THR A 193 2.80 -1.95 10.89
CA THR A 193 3.38 -0.71 10.39
C THR A 193 3.79 0.20 11.54
N VAL A 194 5.07 0.58 11.58
CA VAL A 194 5.66 1.33 12.70
C VAL A 194 6.13 2.74 12.33
N ASP A 195 6.02 3.13 11.06
CA ASP A 195 6.45 4.44 10.55
C ASP A 195 5.35 5.51 10.56
N SER A 196 4.22 5.23 11.18
CA SER A 196 3.04 6.09 11.14
C SER A 196 2.49 6.43 12.53
N PRO A 197 3.33 6.92 13.47
CA PRO A 197 2.84 7.39 14.76
C PRO A 197 1.95 8.62 14.64
N VAL A 198 2.15 9.38 13.58
CA VAL A 198 1.30 10.48 13.10
C VAL A 198 1.27 10.43 11.56
N GLY A 199 0.31 11.11 10.96
CA GLY A 199 0.31 11.29 9.50
C GLY A 199 1.40 12.26 9.05
N GLY A 200 2.10 11.96 7.96
CA GLY A 200 3.02 12.90 7.32
C GLY A 200 2.29 14.17 6.88
N TYR A 201 3.02 15.26 6.75
CA TYR A 201 2.48 16.54 6.31
C TYR A 201 2.27 16.53 4.79
N ARG A 202 1.07 16.15 4.35
CA ARG A 202 0.73 15.93 2.93
C ARG A 202 0.02 17.16 2.39
N GLU A 203 0.78 18.06 1.79
CA GLU A 203 0.27 19.36 1.34
C GLU A 203 -0.80 19.23 0.27
N GLU A 204 -0.73 18.24 -0.62
CA GLU A 204 -1.75 18.04 -1.65
C GLU A 204 -3.11 17.71 -1.03
N ASP A 205 -3.15 16.89 0.01
CA ASP A 205 -4.40 16.58 0.73
C ASP A 205 -4.94 17.79 1.47
N ILE A 206 -4.07 18.63 2.02
CA ILE A 206 -4.44 19.89 2.67
C ILE A 206 -5.02 20.87 1.65
N LYS A 207 -4.36 21.05 0.51
CA LYS A 207 -4.83 21.94 -0.58
C LYS A 207 -6.18 21.51 -1.14
N ASN A 208 -6.40 20.20 -1.24
CA ASN A 208 -7.66 19.64 -1.71
C ASN A 208 -8.75 19.54 -0.62
N ASN A 209 -8.44 19.90 0.62
CA ASN A 209 -9.31 19.65 1.77
C ASN A 209 -9.84 18.21 1.77
N PHE A 210 -8.94 17.26 1.53
CA PHE A 210 -9.32 15.87 1.30
C PHE A 210 -9.94 15.24 2.54
N GLN A 211 -11.08 14.61 2.33
CA GLN A 211 -11.75 13.74 3.28
C GLN A 211 -12.10 12.43 2.60
N PHE A 212 -11.97 11.33 3.32
CA PHE A 212 -12.32 10.02 2.78
C PHE A 212 -13.82 9.97 2.44
N PRO A 213 -14.19 9.70 1.18
CA PRO A 213 -15.61 9.63 0.81
C PRO A 213 -16.27 8.30 1.19
N LEU A 214 -15.46 7.28 1.55
CA LEU A 214 -15.91 5.95 1.88
C LEU A 214 -15.41 5.53 3.25
N GLY A 215 -16.19 4.72 3.96
CA GLY A 215 -15.83 4.18 5.26
C GLY A 215 -14.78 3.08 5.20
N PHE A 216 -14.07 2.91 6.30
CA PHE A 216 -13.16 1.79 6.52
C PHE A 216 -13.94 0.64 7.17
N ALA A 217 -14.18 -0.42 6.40
CA ALA A 217 -15.15 -1.44 6.74
C ALA A 217 -14.90 -2.14 8.08
N ASN A 218 -13.63 -2.41 8.43
CA ASN A 218 -13.31 -3.07 9.69
C ASN A 218 -13.44 -2.14 10.90
N LEU A 219 -13.18 -0.83 10.72
CA LEU A 219 -13.43 0.17 11.75
C LEU A 219 -14.93 0.36 11.98
N GLU A 220 -15.72 0.38 10.92
CA GLU A 220 -17.18 0.46 11.01
C GLU A 220 -17.77 -0.76 11.73
N MET A 221 -17.24 -1.94 11.48
CA MET A 221 -17.67 -3.17 12.15
C MET A 221 -17.41 -3.10 13.65
N PHE A 222 -16.23 -2.64 14.07
CA PHE A 222 -15.89 -2.45 15.47
C PHE A 222 -16.76 -1.37 16.13
N ALA A 223 -16.95 -0.24 15.47
CA ALA A 223 -17.76 0.87 15.98
C ALA A 223 -19.22 0.45 16.21
N ARG A 224 -19.81 -0.27 15.28
CA ARG A 224 -21.18 -0.82 15.44
C ARG A 224 -21.30 -1.78 16.60
N LYS A 225 -20.30 -2.65 16.81
CA LYS A 225 -20.31 -3.65 17.88
C LYS A 225 -20.19 -3.01 19.25
N ASN A 226 -19.48 -1.90 19.38
CA ASN A 226 -19.12 -1.29 20.65
C ASN A 226 -19.84 0.03 20.90
N ASP A 227 -20.78 0.42 20.04
CA ASP A 227 -21.47 1.73 20.09
C ASP A 227 -20.49 2.90 20.21
N ASP A 228 -19.39 2.80 19.45
CA ASP A 228 -18.32 3.78 19.42
C ASP A 228 -18.61 4.83 18.35
N GLY A 229 -18.82 6.08 18.77
CA GLY A 229 -19.09 7.22 17.89
C GLY A 229 -17.85 7.77 17.18
N SER A 230 -16.70 7.10 17.23
CA SER A 230 -15.48 7.54 16.54
C SER A 230 -15.66 7.53 15.03
N LYS A 231 -14.91 8.40 14.32
CA LYS A 231 -14.93 8.42 12.85
C LYS A 231 -14.27 7.17 12.27
N THR A 232 -15.00 6.51 11.38
CA THR A 232 -14.63 5.21 10.79
C THR A 232 -14.19 5.33 9.32
N GLY A 233 -13.72 6.49 8.92
CA GLY A 233 -13.20 6.79 7.58
C GLY A 233 -14.03 7.82 6.84
N LYS A 234 -15.30 7.53 6.55
CA LYS A 234 -16.17 8.45 5.80
C LYS A 234 -16.26 9.82 6.46
N GLY A 235 -15.92 10.86 5.70
CA GLY A 235 -15.91 12.24 6.18
C GLY A 235 -14.71 12.61 7.06
N ALA A 236 -13.76 11.72 7.27
CA ALA A 236 -12.55 12.01 8.04
C ALA A 236 -11.41 12.49 7.14
N GLY A 237 -10.62 13.44 7.64
CA GLY A 237 -9.34 13.82 7.06
C GLY A 237 -8.19 12.94 7.56
N ILE A 238 -7.00 13.14 7.00
CA ILE A 238 -5.80 12.36 7.34
C ILE A 238 -5.47 12.47 8.83
N SER A 239 -5.44 13.67 9.40
CA SER A 239 -5.09 13.88 10.81
C SER A 239 -6.10 13.25 11.76
N GLU A 240 -7.38 13.21 11.43
CA GLU A 240 -8.41 12.58 12.25
C GLU A 240 -8.23 11.05 12.30
N ILE A 241 -7.85 10.43 11.20
CA ILE A 241 -7.57 8.99 11.14
C ILE A 241 -6.32 8.66 11.98
N TYR A 242 -5.23 9.40 11.81
CA TYR A 242 -4.00 9.16 12.57
C TYR A 242 -4.10 9.53 14.04
N ALA A 243 -5.08 10.36 14.44
CA ALA A 243 -5.33 10.66 15.85
C ALA A 243 -5.67 9.41 16.69
N GLN A 244 -6.17 8.35 16.08
CA GLN A 244 -6.48 7.08 16.74
C GLN A 244 -5.26 6.14 16.82
N ALA A 245 -4.19 6.43 16.08
CA ALA A 245 -3.02 5.56 16.02
C ALA A 245 -2.20 5.63 17.33
N LYS A 246 -1.65 4.50 17.73
CA LYS A 246 -0.63 4.45 18.76
C LYS A 246 0.60 5.24 18.32
N GLN A 247 1.12 6.10 19.19
CA GLN A 247 2.28 6.95 18.88
C GLN A 247 3.59 6.38 19.43
N ALA A 248 3.54 5.88 20.67
CA ALA A 248 4.73 5.39 21.37
C ALA A 248 4.96 3.90 21.08
N PHE A 249 5.50 3.59 19.91
CA PHE A 249 5.90 2.24 19.56
C PHE A 249 7.14 1.81 20.33
N THR A 250 7.11 0.58 20.82
CA THR A 250 8.23 -0.09 21.48
C THR A 250 8.38 -1.53 20.96
N PRO A 251 9.51 -2.20 21.23
CA PRO A 251 9.69 -3.61 20.83
C PRO A 251 8.62 -4.54 21.40
N GLU A 252 8.04 -4.22 22.55
CA GLU A 252 6.96 -4.99 23.18
C GLU A 252 5.70 -5.04 22.31
N ASP A 253 5.48 -4.05 21.46
CA ASP A 253 4.33 -4.05 20.54
C ASP A 253 4.42 -5.20 19.53
N ILE A 254 5.63 -5.55 19.08
CA ILE A 254 5.85 -6.67 18.17
C ILE A 254 5.50 -7.99 18.88
N ALA A 255 5.99 -8.17 20.11
CA ALA A 255 5.69 -9.34 20.92
C ALA A 255 4.19 -9.44 21.25
N TYR A 256 3.55 -8.30 21.56
CA TYR A 256 2.12 -8.21 21.83
C TYR A 256 1.28 -8.67 20.63
N VAL A 257 1.56 -8.17 19.43
CA VAL A 257 0.83 -8.55 18.22
C VAL A 257 0.99 -10.03 17.93
N HIS A 258 2.20 -10.59 18.10
CA HIS A 258 2.43 -12.03 17.95
C HIS A 258 1.66 -12.84 19.00
N ARG A 259 1.69 -12.43 20.26
CA ARG A 259 1.01 -13.14 21.34
C ARG A 259 -0.51 -13.17 21.14
N ILE A 260 -1.12 -12.05 20.72
CA ILE A 260 -2.57 -11.97 20.52
C ILE A 260 -3.01 -12.73 19.28
N SER A 261 -2.25 -12.64 18.18
CA SER A 261 -2.64 -13.27 16.90
C SER A 261 -2.16 -14.71 16.75
N GLY A 262 -1.05 -15.07 17.37
CA GLY A 262 -0.37 -16.34 17.10
C GLY A 262 0.24 -16.44 15.69
N LEU A 263 0.22 -15.34 14.92
CA LEU A 263 0.70 -15.28 13.55
C LEU A 263 2.11 -14.68 13.48
N PRO A 264 2.87 -14.99 12.42
CA PRO A 264 4.11 -14.29 12.14
C PRO A 264 3.86 -12.78 12.01
N VAL A 265 4.75 -11.96 12.59
CA VAL A 265 4.67 -10.50 12.52
C VAL A 265 5.80 -9.97 11.65
N ILE A 266 5.44 -9.34 10.54
CA ILE A 266 6.35 -8.62 9.66
C ILE A 266 6.32 -7.16 10.08
N VAL A 267 7.47 -6.55 10.37
CA VAL A 267 7.55 -5.16 10.81
C VAL A 267 7.86 -4.27 9.62
N LYS A 268 6.88 -3.43 9.25
CA LYS A 268 6.97 -2.55 8.08
C LYS A 268 7.26 -1.10 8.48
N GLY A 269 8.16 -0.47 7.75
CA GLY A 269 8.58 0.92 7.98
C GLY A 269 9.97 1.03 8.57
N ILE A 270 10.76 -0.01 8.47
CA ILE A 270 12.15 -0.04 8.94
C ILE A 270 13.03 0.72 7.94
N GLN A 271 13.78 1.69 8.45
CA GLN A 271 14.63 2.56 7.65
C GLN A 271 16.08 2.66 8.19
N SER A 272 16.39 1.94 9.26
CA SER A 272 17.73 1.88 9.84
C SER A 272 18.15 0.45 10.19
N PRO A 273 19.47 0.14 10.15
CA PRO A 273 19.98 -1.16 10.61
C PRO A 273 19.70 -1.42 12.09
N GLU A 274 19.74 -0.38 12.91
CA GLU A 274 19.48 -0.45 14.36
C GLU A 274 18.07 -0.92 14.64
N ASP A 275 17.07 -0.35 13.97
CA ASP A 275 15.67 -0.75 14.14
C ASP A 275 15.39 -2.15 13.59
N ALA A 276 16.08 -2.55 12.54
CA ALA A 276 16.00 -3.93 12.03
C ALA A 276 16.45 -4.94 13.08
N GLU A 277 17.57 -4.68 13.75
CA GLU A 277 18.08 -5.54 14.82
C GLU A 277 17.13 -5.57 16.02
N ILE A 278 16.64 -4.42 16.45
CA ILE A 278 15.66 -4.30 17.55
C ILE A 278 14.39 -5.13 17.21
N ALA A 279 13.88 -5.00 16.00
CA ALA A 279 12.69 -5.73 15.57
C ALA A 279 12.90 -7.26 15.56
N ILE A 280 14.05 -7.72 15.09
CA ILE A 280 14.38 -9.16 15.08
C ILE A 280 14.49 -9.69 16.51
N GLN A 281 15.16 -8.98 17.40
CA GLN A 281 15.29 -9.36 18.82
C GLN A 281 13.92 -9.40 19.51
N ALA A 282 12.98 -8.56 19.09
CA ALA A 282 11.61 -8.56 19.59
C ALA A 282 10.72 -9.66 19.00
N GLY A 283 11.23 -10.48 18.07
CA GLY A 283 10.52 -11.61 17.48
C GLY A 283 9.90 -11.35 16.13
N ALA A 284 10.29 -10.27 15.40
CA ALA A 284 9.85 -10.05 14.04
C ALA A 284 10.17 -11.25 13.15
N ALA A 285 9.17 -11.72 12.40
CA ALA A 285 9.31 -12.81 11.44
C ALA A 285 9.76 -12.34 10.05
N GLY A 286 9.78 -11.03 9.82
CA GLY A 286 10.26 -10.39 8.61
C GLY A 286 10.49 -8.90 8.84
N ILE A 287 11.41 -8.34 8.06
CA ILE A 287 11.74 -6.91 8.07
C ILE A 287 11.29 -6.32 6.74
N TRP A 288 10.47 -5.29 6.80
CA TRP A 288 9.98 -4.60 5.62
C TRP A 288 10.59 -3.20 5.53
N VAL A 289 11.58 -3.06 4.67
CA VAL A 289 12.28 -1.79 4.42
C VAL A 289 11.37 -0.89 3.61
N SER A 290 10.99 0.24 4.18
CA SER A 290 10.03 1.16 3.58
C SER A 290 10.12 2.54 4.23
N ASN A 291 9.92 3.60 3.43
CA ASN A 291 9.63 4.93 3.93
C ASN A 291 8.18 5.36 3.62
N HIS A 292 7.28 4.38 3.50
CA HIS A 292 5.85 4.63 3.23
C HIS A 292 5.60 5.36 1.90
N GLY A 293 6.43 5.09 0.90
CA GLY A 293 6.31 5.72 -0.41
C GLY A 293 6.55 7.23 -0.42
N GLY A 294 7.35 7.75 0.50
CA GLY A 294 7.63 9.18 0.63
C GLY A 294 6.47 9.99 1.24
N ARG A 295 5.58 9.34 1.98
CA ARG A 295 4.35 9.94 2.52
C ARG A 295 4.48 10.39 3.98
N GLN A 296 5.59 10.10 4.64
CA GLN A 296 5.81 10.36 6.07
C GLN A 296 6.92 11.37 6.30
N LEU A 297 8.15 10.99 6.52
CA LEU A 297 9.29 11.88 6.72
C LEU A 297 9.93 12.25 5.38
N ASP A 298 9.71 13.48 4.92
CA ASP A 298 10.22 13.93 3.61
C ASP A 298 11.75 14.05 3.56
N SER A 299 12.36 14.46 4.66
CA SER A 299 13.81 14.64 4.77
C SER A 299 14.59 13.36 5.08
N GLY A 300 13.92 12.20 5.07
CA GLY A 300 14.56 10.90 5.26
C GLY A 300 15.26 10.40 3.99
N PRO A 301 16.08 9.33 4.11
CA PRO A 301 16.75 8.72 2.97
C PRO A 301 15.76 7.97 2.08
N SER A 302 16.15 7.70 0.83
CA SER A 302 15.42 6.76 0.00
C SER A 302 15.46 5.36 0.63
N SER A 303 14.38 4.60 0.44
CA SER A 303 14.29 3.22 0.94
C SER A 303 15.40 2.35 0.32
N PHE A 304 15.69 2.54 -0.97
CA PHE A 304 16.74 1.78 -1.66
C PHE A 304 18.14 2.05 -1.13
N ASP A 305 18.45 3.31 -0.75
CA ASP A 305 19.76 3.65 -0.17
C ASP A 305 20.01 2.93 1.17
N MET A 306 18.94 2.66 1.95
CA MET A 306 19.04 2.00 3.25
C MET A 306 19.05 0.47 3.16
N LEU A 307 18.60 -0.10 2.05
CA LEU A 307 18.41 -1.53 1.90
C LEU A 307 19.69 -2.36 2.13
N PRO A 308 20.86 -2.04 1.55
CA PRO A 308 22.05 -2.87 1.73
C PRO A 308 22.51 -2.98 3.18
N ALA A 309 22.52 -1.88 3.92
CA ALA A 309 22.92 -1.85 5.33
C ALA A 309 21.95 -2.64 6.22
N ILE A 310 20.65 -2.51 5.95
CA ILE A 310 19.61 -3.26 6.68
C ILE A 310 19.72 -4.75 6.36
N ALA A 311 19.83 -5.14 5.10
CA ALA A 311 19.99 -6.53 4.70
C ALA A 311 21.23 -7.18 5.30
N LYS A 312 22.33 -6.44 5.41
CA LYS A 312 23.57 -6.90 6.04
C LYS A 312 23.35 -7.24 7.53
N VAL A 313 22.68 -6.38 8.27
CA VAL A 313 22.38 -6.58 9.69
C VAL A 313 21.42 -7.75 9.88
N VAL A 314 20.36 -7.81 9.06
CA VAL A 314 19.39 -8.93 9.09
C VAL A 314 20.09 -10.27 8.85
N ASN A 315 21.10 -10.29 7.96
CA ASN A 315 21.95 -11.45 7.70
C ASN A 315 21.16 -12.74 7.45
N LYS A 316 20.10 -12.66 6.66
CA LYS A 316 19.21 -13.79 6.29
C LYS A 316 18.52 -14.49 7.45
N ARG A 317 18.53 -13.94 8.65
CA ARG A 317 17.81 -14.49 9.82
C ARG A 317 16.29 -14.51 9.61
N VAL A 318 15.77 -13.52 8.91
CA VAL A 318 14.37 -13.39 8.51
C VAL A 318 14.32 -12.83 7.07
N PRO A 319 13.19 -12.98 6.35
CA PRO A 319 13.06 -12.37 5.03
C PRO A 319 13.08 -10.84 5.12
N VAL A 320 13.67 -10.21 4.10
CA VAL A 320 13.66 -8.77 3.88
C VAL A 320 12.71 -8.46 2.73
N ILE A 321 11.68 -7.69 3.02
CA ILE A 321 10.75 -7.14 2.03
C ILE A 321 11.13 -5.68 1.82
N PHE A 322 11.02 -5.21 0.60
CA PHE A 322 11.38 -3.84 0.22
C PHE A 322 10.27 -3.19 -0.57
N ASP A 323 9.97 -1.93 -0.29
CA ASP A 323 9.14 -1.08 -1.14
C ASP A 323 9.65 0.37 -1.20
N SER A 324 8.91 1.20 -1.87
CA SER A 324 9.06 2.63 -2.11
C SER A 324 9.80 2.94 -3.41
N GLY A 325 9.05 3.48 -4.33
CA GLY A 325 9.58 4.01 -5.59
C GLY A 325 9.76 3.00 -6.72
N VAL A 326 9.32 1.77 -6.57
CA VAL A 326 9.44 0.73 -7.59
C VAL A 326 8.52 1.01 -8.78
N ARG A 327 9.11 1.15 -9.98
CA ARG A 327 8.41 1.47 -11.23
C ARG A 327 8.88 0.62 -12.43
N ARG A 328 9.97 -0.13 -12.29
CA ARG A 328 10.60 -0.91 -13.35
C ARG A 328 11.00 -2.29 -12.87
N GLY A 329 11.04 -3.26 -13.77
CA GLY A 329 11.65 -4.56 -13.46
C GLY A 329 13.13 -4.46 -13.10
N SER A 330 13.85 -3.47 -13.63
CA SER A 330 15.23 -3.16 -13.22
C SER A 330 15.33 -2.68 -11.77
N HIS A 331 14.34 -1.94 -11.28
CA HIS A 331 14.28 -1.55 -9.86
C HIS A 331 14.14 -2.79 -8.97
N ILE A 332 13.29 -3.72 -9.37
CA ILE A 332 13.10 -4.99 -8.66
C ILE A 332 14.39 -5.81 -8.64
N PHE A 333 15.04 -5.95 -9.80
CA PHE A 333 16.33 -6.63 -9.90
C PHE A 333 17.36 -6.03 -8.94
N LYS A 334 17.50 -4.69 -8.96
CA LYS A 334 18.45 -3.97 -8.09
C LYS A 334 18.14 -4.15 -6.62
N ALA A 335 16.87 -4.13 -6.22
CA ALA A 335 16.46 -4.37 -4.84
C ALA A 335 16.80 -5.80 -4.39
N LEU A 336 16.47 -6.81 -5.19
CA LEU A 336 16.82 -8.20 -4.90
C LEU A 336 18.33 -8.39 -4.80
N ALA A 337 19.10 -7.79 -5.71
CA ALA A 337 20.55 -7.84 -5.69
C ALA A 337 21.17 -7.07 -4.50
N SER A 338 20.45 -6.13 -3.92
CA SER A 338 20.88 -5.36 -2.74
C SER A 338 20.46 -5.99 -1.42
N GLY A 339 19.81 -7.16 -1.44
CA GLY A 339 19.51 -7.95 -0.25
C GLY A 339 18.03 -8.12 0.08
N ALA A 340 17.10 -7.60 -0.72
CA ALA A 340 15.70 -7.92 -0.57
C ALA A 340 15.42 -9.36 -1.05
N ASP A 341 14.54 -10.05 -0.34
CA ASP A 341 14.00 -11.36 -0.76
C ASP A 341 12.73 -11.18 -1.58
N ILE A 342 11.95 -10.18 -1.25
CA ILE A 342 10.66 -9.83 -1.85
C ILE A 342 10.60 -8.33 -2.08
N VAL A 343 9.97 -7.92 -3.18
CA VAL A 343 9.74 -6.52 -3.52
C VAL A 343 8.24 -6.24 -3.59
N ALA A 344 7.78 -5.23 -2.88
CA ALA A 344 6.39 -4.82 -2.91
C ALA A 344 6.17 -3.58 -3.78
N VAL A 345 5.00 -3.50 -4.39
CA VAL A 345 4.60 -2.42 -5.27
C VAL A 345 3.31 -1.78 -4.77
N GLY A 346 3.31 -0.45 -4.67
CA GLY A 346 2.18 0.33 -4.18
C GLY A 346 1.39 1.01 -5.29
N ARG A 347 1.66 2.28 -5.54
CA ARG A 347 0.90 3.13 -6.46
C ARG A 347 0.61 2.51 -7.82
N PRO A 348 1.56 1.86 -8.51
CA PRO A 348 1.27 1.22 -9.80
C PRO A 348 0.14 0.18 -9.73
N VAL A 349 0.02 -0.56 -8.63
CA VAL A 349 -1.09 -1.51 -8.43
C VAL A 349 -2.43 -0.77 -8.38
N LEU A 350 -2.51 0.36 -7.67
CA LEU A 350 -3.73 1.17 -7.64
C LEU A 350 -4.06 1.80 -9.00
N TYR A 351 -3.06 2.15 -9.78
CA TYR A 351 -3.26 2.64 -11.14
C TYR A 351 -3.83 1.53 -12.04
N GLY A 352 -3.30 0.33 -11.95
CA GLY A 352 -3.85 -0.83 -12.61
C GLY A 352 -5.28 -1.14 -12.18
N LEU A 353 -5.54 -1.07 -10.88
CA LEU A 353 -6.87 -1.24 -10.30
C LEU A 353 -7.88 -0.23 -10.88
N ASN A 354 -7.52 1.04 -10.91
CA ASN A 354 -8.40 2.09 -11.48
C ASN A 354 -8.72 1.85 -12.95
N LEU A 355 -7.71 1.51 -13.74
CA LEU A 355 -7.84 1.40 -15.20
C LEU A 355 -8.44 0.07 -15.67
N GLY A 356 -8.37 -1.00 -14.87
CA GLY A 356 -8.80 -2.31 -15.31
C GLY A 356 -9.22 -3.31 -14.25
N GLY A 357 -9.48 -2.88 -13.00
CA GLY A 357 -9.93 -3.78 -11.96
C GLY A 357 -8.90 -4.87 -11.63
N ALA A 358 -9.36 -6.09 -11.36
CA ALA A 358 -8.48 -7.23 -11.08
C ALA A 358 -7.52 -7.54 -12.25
N GLN A 359 -8.01 -7.49 -13.49
CA GLN A 359 -7.17 -7.69 -14.68
C GLN A 359 -6.14 -6.58 -14.84
N GLY A 360 -6.49 -5.34 -14.48
CA GLY A 360 -5.55 -4.21 -14.48
C GLY A 360 -4.43 -4.39 -13.47
N VAL A 361 -4.73 -4.86 -12.28
CA VAL A 361 -3.73 -5.22 -11.25
C VAL A 361 -2.80 -6.31 -11.78
N ALA A 362 -3.34 -7.39 -12.32
CA ALA A 362 -2.55 -8.46 -12.93
C ALA A 362 -1.64 -7.95 -14.06
N SER A 363 -2.15 -7.05 -14.91
CA SER A 363 -1.38 -6.45 -16.03
C SER A 363 -0.16 -5.68 -15.51
N VAL A 364 -0.26 -4.96 -14.40
CA VAL A 364 0.87 -4.24 -13.79
C VAL A 364 1.96 -5.22 -13.34
N ILE A 365 1.57 -6.26 -12.62
CA ILE A 365 2.54 -7.26 -12.14
C ILE A 365 3.18 -8.03 -13.31
N GLU A 366 2.40 -8.41 -14.31
CA GLU A 366 2.89 -9.07 -15.51
C GLU A 366 3.89 -8.20 -16.28
N GLN A 367 3.64 -6.90 -16.40
CA GLN A 367 4.58 -5.95 -17.02
C GLN A 367 5.91 -5.91 -16.27
N LEU A 368 5.85 -5.79 -14.93
CA LEU A 368 7.05 -5.79 -14.09
C LEU A 368 7.80 -7.13 -14.16
N ASN A 369 7.10 -8.25 -14.17
CA ASN A 369 7.70 -9.58 -14.36
C ASN A 369 8.40 -9.71 -15.70
N LYS A 370 7.80 -9.21 -16.77
CA LYS A 370 8.41 -9.18 -18.10
C LYS A 370 9.71 -8.40 -18.11
N GLU A 371 9.70 -7.20 -17.54
CA GLU A 371 10.90 -6.37 -17.45
C GLU A 371 11.98 -7.01 -16.56
N LEU A 372 11.58 -7.61 -15.43
CA LEU A 372 12.50 -8.34 -14.55
C LEU A 372 13.16 -9.51 -15.28
N THR A 373 12.39 -10.31 -16.02
CA THR A 373 12.89 -11.42 -16.83
C THR A 373 13.92 -10.96 -17.85
N ILE A 374 13.64 -9.87 -18.56
CA ILE A 374 14.57 -9.26 -19.52
C ILE A 374 15.86 -8.83 -18.84
N ASN A 375 15.75 -8.14 -17.70
CA ASN A 375 16.93 -7.68 -16.95
C ASN A 375 17.75 -8.86 -16.39
N MET A 376 17.11 -9.92 -15.94
CA MET A 376 17.80 -11.15 -15.49
C MET A 376 18.56 -11.80 -16.66
N MET A 377 17.94 -11.90 -17.81
CA MET A 377 18.58 -12.47 -18.99
C MET A 377 19.80 -11.64 -19.43
N LEU A 378 19.62 -10.33 -19.56
CA LEU A 378 20.70 -9.41 -19.95
C LEU A 378 21.79 -9.25 -18.88
N GLY A 379 21.41 -9.38 -17.62
CA GLY A 379 22.34 -9.34 -16.48
C GLY A 379 23.11 -10.65 -16.27
N GLY A 380 22.69 -11.71 -16.94
CA GLY A 380 23.32 -13.04 -16.78
C GLY A 380 22.95 -13.73 -15.45
N ALA A 381 21.75 -13.45 -14.92
CA ALA A 381 21.20 -14.05 -13.70
C ALA A 381 20.14 -15.08 -14.07
N GLY A 382 20.48 -16.37 -14.09
CA GLY A 382 19.56 -17.48 -14.36
C GLY A 382 19.44 -18.43 -13.17
N GLY A 383 18.39 -19.26 -13.19
CA GLY A 383 18.15 -20.31 -12.21
C GLY A 383 17.16 -19.95 -11.10
N SER A 384 16.60 -20.97 -10.46
CA SER A 384 15.75 -20.83 -9.28
C SER A 384 16.61 -20.41 -8.08
N GLY A 385 16.23 -19.34 -7.47
CA GLY A 385 17.02 -18.69 -6.42
C GLY A 385 18.03 -17.74 -7.06
N PHE A 386 17.79 -16.46 -6.87
CA PHE A 386 18.59 -15.36 -7.40
C PHE A 386 20.07 -15.50 -7.03
N ASN A 387 20.85 -16.27 -7.79
CA ASN A 387 22.30 -16.20 -7.80
C ASN A 387 22.70 -14.86 -8.43
N ILE A 388 22.67 -13.85 -7.59
CA ILE A 388 22.56 -12.47 -7.96
C ILE A 388 23.89 -11.96 -8.45
N VAL A 389 23.86 -11.41 -9.64
CA VAL A 389 24.88 -10.54 -10.22
C VAL A 389 25.22 -9.42 -9.25
N LYS A 390 26.49 -9.20 -9.01
CA LYS A 390 26.96 -8.11 -8.16
C LYS A 390 26.53 -6.76 -8.73
N ILE A 391 25.80 -5.99 -7.94
CA ILE A 391 25.54 -4.60 -8.22
C ILE A 391 26.78 -3.78 -7.78
N ARG A 392 27.25 -2.89 -8.64
CA ARG A 392 28.31 -1.92 -8.31
C ARG A 392 27.74 -0.51 -8.24
N TYR A 393 28.23 0.28 -7.30
CA TYR A 393 27.93 1.71 -7.21
C TYR A 393 28.60 2.48 -8.36
N GLY A 394 27.91 3.47 -8.93
CA GLY A 394 28.34 4.23 -10.09
C GLY A 394 29.60 5.08 -9.93
N ASN A 395 30.17 5.25 -8.74
CA ASN A 395 31.30 6.14 -8.46
C ASN A 395 32.61 5.43 -8.09
N ASN A 396 32.69 4.11 -8.12
CA ASN A 396 33.93 3.37 -7.82
C ASN A 396 34.18 2.31 -8.88
N LEU A 397 34.75 2.76 -10.00
CA LEU A 397 35.53 1.93 -10.91
C LEU A 397 36.97 1.88 -10.34
N SER A 398 37.18 1.14 -9.26
CA SER A 398 38.50 0.77 -8.81
C SER A 398 38.53 -0.71 -8.48
#